data_dd0ddd5da40990e8da79b2ba5c840ad1
#
_entry.id   dd0ddd5da40990e8da79b2ba5c840ad1
#
_cell.length_a   1.000
_cell.length_b   1.000
_cell.length_c   1.000
_cell.angle_alpha   90.00
_cell.angle_beta   90.00
_cell.angle_gamma   90.00
#
_symmetry.space_group_name_H-M   'P 1'
#
loop_
_entity.id
_entity.type
_entity.pdbx_description
1 polymer ?
#
loop_
_entity_poly.entity_id
_entity_poly.type
_entity_poly.pdbx_seq_one_letter_code
_entity_poly.pdbx_strand_id
1 'polypeptide(L)'
;MASENFLDMADATTMSDPTSFPETDDDLGLSVAALAGVGDHVPWQALRLDDAENMLKSSFRTMALFEFFADVKRPASIGEIADNLNMPQSSASALTKSLQDSGYLQRDIETRAFYPTLRLSFLGDWLIRMAGLPDGFADNLARLSETIGETVFLAMRNGIYSQYIYTHHRPGPVREHVETGSVRPLVCSATGYAMLTGDTDDDIGKLVRRTKHEVENDFWKETADAAVEGVRETRAQGYALAVGPSYSSTGGIAVPLPSRGVRRHLCVGVGGPGDVIRERAPEIAPVLRGFVAGLPRSIEDAILGRSALAEAARNA
;
A
#
# COMPACT_ATOMS: atom_id res chain seq x y z
N MET A 1 -50.25 -2.42 24.53
CA MET A 1 -49.50 -3.16 25.54
C MET A 1 -48.63 -4.15 24.76
N ALA A 2 -47.38 -3.95 24.55
CA ALA A 2 -46.22 -3.66 25.28
C ALA A 2 -45.17 -3.00 24.35
N SER A 3 -44.92 -1.74 24.57
CA SER A 3 -43.71 -1.03 24.16
C SER A 3 -42.97 -0.78 25.45
N GLU A 4 -41.89 -1.48 25.71
CA GLU A 4 -40.89 -1.06 26.72
C GLU A 4 -39.66 -1.96 26.63
N ASN A 5 -38.48 -1.28 26.72
CA ASN A 5 -37.18 -1.79 27.07
C ASN A 5 -36.25 -2.30 25.96
N PHE A 6 -35.68 -1.32 25.24
CA PHE A 6 -34.41 -1.51 24.55
C PHE A 6 -33.36 -0.43 24.93
N LEU A 7 -33.43 0.11 26.15
CA LEU A 7 -32.55 1.19 26.61
C LEU A 7 -32.03 0.97 28.03
N ASP A 8 -31.60 -0.25 28.37
CA ASP A 8 -30.94 -0.45 29.69
C ASP A 8 -29.99 -1.65 29.68
N MET A 9 -28.89 -1.54 28.93
CA MET A 9 -27.65 -2.31 29.13
C MET A 9 -26.43 -1.46 28.68
N ALA A 10 -26.27 -0.30 29.30
CA ALA A 10 -24.99 0.41 29.28
C ALA A 10 -24.30 0.11 30.60
N ASP A 11 -23.78 -1.10 30.75
CA ASP A 11 -22.88 -1.40 31.85
C ASP A 11 -21.43 -1.16 31.40
N ALA A 12 -20.73 -0.39 32.22
CA ALA A 12 -19.43 0.16 32.02
C ALA A 12 -18.36 -0.93 31.87
N THR A 13 -18.14 -1.39 30.66
CA THR A 13 -16.89 -2.09 30.33
C THR A 13 -15.92 -1.04 29.80
N THR A 14 -14.86 -0.81 30.56
CA THR A 14 -13.71 0.03 30.26
C THR A 14 -13.36 -0.05 28.78
N MET A 15 -13.69 0.97 28.03
CA MET A 15 -13.19 1.16 26.67
C MET A 15 -11.67 1.34 26.78
N SER A 16 -10.95 0.26 26.47
CA SER A 16 -9.54 0.34 26.19
C SER A 16 -9.35 1.34 25.05
N ASP A 17 -8.38 2.24 25.19
CA ASP A 17 -8.00 3.26 24.24
C ASP A 17 -7.89 2.64 22.83
N PRO A 18 -8.71 3.04 21.83
CA PRO A 18 -8.67 2.51 20.48
C PRO A 18 -7.38 2.85 19.72
N THR A 19 -6.43 3.54 20.35
CA THR A 19 -5.12 3.88 19.79
C THR A 19 -4.00 2.94 20.23
N SER A 20 -4.26 1.98 21.13
CA SER A 20 -3.27 1.00 21.54
C SER A 20 -3.28 -0.21 20.60
N PHE A 21 -2.52 -0.12 19.52
CA PHE A 21 -2.09 -1.30 18.76
C PHE A 21 -0.93 -1.95 19.53
N PRO A 22 -0.85 -3.30 19.58
CA PRO A 22 0.25 -3.98 20.24
C PRO A 22 1.59 -3.56 19.63
N GLU A 23 2.54 -3.24 20.49
CA GLU A 23 3.90 -2.79 20.12
C GLU A 23 4.80 -3.91 19.58
N THR A 24 4.27 -5.12 19.36
CA THR A 24 5.08 -6.26 18.92
C THR A 24 4.78 -6.62 17.46
N ASP A 25 5.75 -6.35 16.62
CA ASP A 25 5.82 -6.71 15.18
C ASP A 25 5.84 -8.24 14.89
N ASP A 26 5.63 -9.10 15.88
CA ASP A 26 5.99 -10.53 15.78
C ASP A 26 4.86 -11.45 15.28
N ASP A 27 3.64 -10.96 15.04
CA ASP A 27 2.48 -11.86 14.81
C ASP A 27 1.87 -11.84 13.39
N LEU A 28 2.50 -11.22 12.42
CA LEU A 28 2.18 -11.46 11.00
C LEU A 28 3.13 -12.53 10.45
N GLY A 29 2.84 -13.79 10.80
CA GLY A 29 3.56 -14.98 10.39
C GLY A 29 3.51 -15.26 8.88
N LEU A 30 3.93 -14.32 8.06
CA LEU A 30 4.26 -14.53 6.67
C LEU A 30 5.69 -15.07 6.62
N SER A 31 5.83 -16.38 6.51
CA SER A 31 7.13 -17.01 6.27
C SER A 31 7.72 -16.46 4.97
N VAL A 32 8.78 -15.67 5.11
CA VAL A 32 9.55 -15.06 4.02
C VAL A 32 10.26 -16.10 3.14
N ALA A 33 10.36 -17.35 3.59
CA ALA A 33 10.88 -18.48 2.81
C ALA A 33 10.13 -18.70 1.48
N ALA A 34 8.87 -18.26 1.37
CA ALA A 34 8.11 -18.32 0.12
C ALA A 34 8.56 -17.28 -0.93
N LEU A 35 9.36 -16.27 -0.55
CA LEU A 35 9.85 -15.22 -1.44
C LEU A 35 11.25 -15.51 -2.00
N ALA A 36 11.94 -16.52 -1.53
CA ALA A 36 13.36 -16.82 -1.81
C ALA A 36 13.63 -17.66 -3.07
N GLY A 37 12.62 -18.07 -3.82
CA GLY A 37 12.73 -19.12 -4.86
C GLY A 37 12.88 -18.65 -6.31
N VAL A 38 13.19 -17.38 -6.61
CA VAL A 38 13.19 -16.90 -8.02
C VAL A 38 14.59 -16.41 -8.43
N GLY A 39 15.14 -17.04 -9.47
CA GLY A 39 16.50 -16.78 -9.97
C GLY A 39 16.72 -15.40 -10.60
N ASP A 40 17.91 -15.15 -11.15
CA ASP A 40 18.67 -13.95 -11.53
C ASP A 40 17.97 -12.71 -12.09
N HIS A 41 16.68 -12.72 -12.30
CA HIS A 41 15.80 -11.61 -12.61
C HIS A 41 14.54 -11.73 -11.75
N VAL A 42 14.63 -11.33 -10.48
CA VAL A 42 13.43 -11.12 -9.69
C VAL A 42 12.88 -9.74 -10.04
N PRO A 43 11.94 -9.64 -10.99
CA PRO A 43 11.03 -8.54 -10.93
C PRO A 43 10.37 -8.70 -9.56
N TRP A 44 10.39 -7.68 -8.73
CA TRP A 44 9.68 -7.62 -7.47
C TRP A 44 8.18 -7.65 -7.81
N GLN A 45 7.75 -8.81 -8.24
CA GLN A 45 6.38 -9.07 -8.65
C GLN A 45 5.53 -9.13 -7.40
N ALA A 46 4.31 -8.65 -7.53
CA ALA A 46 3.24 -9.02 -6.63
C ALA A 46 3.36 -10.51 -6.32
N LEU A 47 3.14 -10.90 -5.07
CA LEU A 47 3.12 -12.31 -4.63
C LEU A 47 2.28 -13.10 -5.62
N ARG A 48 2.92 -13.89 -6.50
CA ARG A 48 2.20 -14.77 -7.41
C ARG A 48 1.69 -15.97 -6.64
N LEU A 49 0.50 -16.43 -7.02
CA LEU A 49 -0.14 -17.62 -6.42
C LEU A 49 0.76 -18.86 -6.40
N ASP A 50 1.69 -18.94 -7.34
CA ASP A 50 2.58 -20.09 -7.51
C ASP A 50 3.74 -20.11 -6.50
N ASP A 51 4.08 -18.96 -5.92
CA ASP A 51 5.18 -18.81 -4.94
C ASP A 51 4.72 -19.03 -3.50
N ALA A 52 3.41 -19.16 -3.27
CA ALA A 52 2.82 -19.20 -1.94
C ALA A 52 2.47 -20.63 -1.50
N GLU A 53 3.47 -21.46 -1.22
CA GLU A 53 3.23 -22.81 -0.66
C GLU A 53 2.45 -22.78 0.67
N ASN A 54 2.50 -21.66 1.41
CA ASN A 54 1.87 -21.48 2.72
C ASN A 54 0.63 -20.58 2.73
N MET A 55 0.23 -19.96 1.61
CA MET A 55 -0.98 -19.14 1.55
C MET A 55 -2.22 -19.97 1.26
N LEU A 56 -3.32 -19.68 1.97
CA LEU A 56 -4.63 -20.23 1.64
C LEU A 56 -5.03 -19.76 0.23
N LYS A 57 -4.90 -20.63 -0.76
CA LYS A 57 -5.15 -20.33 -2.18
C LYS A 57 -6.52 -19.66 -2.42
N SER A 58 -7.53 -20.00 -1.61
CA SER A 58 -8.87 -19.40 -1.69
C SER A 58 -8.89 -17.92 -1.30
N SER A 59 -8.18 -17.56 -0.20
CA SER A 59 -8.14 -16.17 0.27
C SER A 59 -7.40 -15.28 -0.71
N PHE A 60 -6.27 -15.74 -1.23
CA PHE A 60 -5.51 -15.00 -2.23
C PHE A 60 -6.33 -14.80 -3.52
N ARG A 61 -6.98 -15.84 -4.04
CA ARG A 61 -7.83 -15.76 -5.24
C ARG A 61 -8.98 -14.76 -5.08
N THR A 62 -9.52 -14.65 -3.86
CA THR A 62 -10.56 -13.66 -3.56
C THR A 62 -10.03 -12.24 -3.70
N MET A 63 -8.86 -11.95 -3.14
CA MET A 63 -8.26 -10.62 -3.26
C MET A 63 -7.84 -10.32 -4.69
N ALA A 64 -7.17 -11.26 -5.36
CA ALA A 64 -6.77 -11.11 -6.76
C ALA A 64 -7.97 -10.85 -7.70
N LEU A 65 -9.14 -11.42 -7.41
CA LEU A 65 -10.36 -11.13 -8.16
C LEU A 65 -10.79 -9.66 -8.00
N PHE A 66 -10.73 -9.11 -6.79
CA PHE A 66 -11.07 -7.70 -6.57
C PHE A 66 -10.03 -6.75 -7.18
N GLU A 67 -8.75 -7.10 -7.13
CA GLU A 67 -7.68 -6.36 -7.82
C GLU A 67 -7.89 -6.36 -9.35
N PHE A 68 -8.22 -7.52 -9.93
CA PHE A 68 -8.59 -7.61 -11.33
C PHE A 68 -9.74 -6.65 -11.69
N PHE A 69 -10.80 -6.59 -10.88
CA PHE A 69 -11.90 -5.64 -11.12
C PHE A 69 -11.47 -4.18 -10.93
N ALA A 70 -10.56 -3.91 -10.00
CA ALA A 70 -10.00 -2.56 -9.82
C ALA A 70 -9.22 -2.07 -11.04
N ASP A 71 -8.57 -2.99 -11.76
CA ASP A 71 -7.82 -2.70 -12.99
C ASP A 71 -8.76 -2.52 -14.19
N VAL A 72 -9.65 -3.50 -14.46
CA VAL A 72 -10.49 -3.47 -15.66
C VAL A 72 -11.65 -2.49 -15.57
N LYS A 73 -12.14 -2.17 -14.36
CA LYS A 73 -13.22 -1.20 -14.07
C LYS A 73 -14.50 -1.43 -14.91
N ARG A 74 -14.81 -2.66 -15.22
CA ARG A 74 -15.99 -3.08 -15.97
C ARG A 74 -16.45 -4.47 -15.54
N PRO A 75 -17.70 -4.86 -15.89
CA PRO A 75 -18.15 -6.24 -15.73
C PRO A 75 -17.26 -7.22 -16.53
N ALA A 76 -17.09 -8.44 -16.00
CA ALA A 76 -16.31 -9.49 -16.62
C ALA A 76 -17.02 -10.84 -16.58
N SER A 77 -16.82 -11.65 -17.61
CA SER A 77 -17.35 -13.02 -17.70
C SER A 77 -16.53 -13.99 -16.83
N ILE A 78 -17.13 -15.17 -16.51
CA ILE A 78 -16.39 -16.24 -15.80
C ILE A 78 -15.14 -16.66 -16.59
N GLY A 79 -15.19 -16.69 -17.91
CA GLY A 79 -14.04 -17.03 -18.75
C GLY A 79 -12.89 -16.03 -18.55
N GLU A 80 -13.15 -14.73 -18.68
CA GLU A 80 -12.15 -13.68 -18.45
C GLU A 80 -11.56 -13.73 -17.03
N ILE A 81 -12.40 -13.98 -16.02
CA ILE A 81 -11.95 -14.13 -14.63
C ILE A 81 -11.03 -15.36 -14.49
N ALA A 82 -11.43 -16.49 -15.06
CA ALA A 82 -10.65 -17.73 -15.02
C ALA A 82 -9.28 -17.58 -15.69
N ASP A 83 -9.25 -16.95 -16.87
CA ASP A 83 -8.04 -16.71 -17.64
C ASP A 83 -7.09 -15.74 -16.90
N ASN A 84 -7.63 -14.63 -16.37
CA ASN A 84 -6.82 -13.63 -15.67
C ASN A 84 -6.24 -14.17 -14.36
N LEU A 85 -7.02 -14.95 -13.60
CA LEU A 85 -6.58 -15.53 -12.34
C LEU A 85 -5.84 -16.87 -12.51
N ASN A 86 -5.57 -17.29 -13.74
CA ASN A 86 -4.92 -18.56 -14.06
C ASN A 86 -5.52 -19.72 -13.27
N MET A 87 -6.85 -19.91 -13.37
CA MET A 87 -7.59 -20.92 -12.63
C MET A 87 -8.62 -21.65 -13.50
N PRO A 88 -8.96 -22.91 -13.17
CA PRO A 88 -10.02 -23.61 -13.88
C PRO A 88 -11.37 -22.86 -13.81
N GLN A 89 -12.12 -22.85 -14.91
CA GLN A 89 -13.40 -22.15 -15.01
C GLN A 89 -14.41 -22.63 -13.95
N SER A 90 -14.37 -23.90 -13.56
CA SER A 90 -15.19 -24.44 -12.46
C SER A 90 -14.86 -23.77 -11.11
N SER A 91 -13.57 -23.53 -10.84
CA SER A 91 -13.13 -22.83 -9.63
C SER A 91 -13.53 -21.36 -9.66
N ALA A 92 -13.39 -20.68 -10.81
CA ALA A 92 -13.85 -19.31 -10.98
C ALA A 92 -15.36 -19.19 -10.77
N SER A 93 -16.13 -20.16 -11.30
CA SER A 93 -17.57 -20.21 -11.10
C SER A 93 -17.96 -20.42 -9.63
N ALA A 94 -17.27 -21.29 -8.90
CA ALA A 94 -17.51 -21.51 -7.47
C ALA A 94 -17.17 -20.26 -6.65
N LEU A 95 -16.04 -19.61 -6.94
CA LEU A 95 -15.60 -18.38 -6.29
C LEU A 95 -16.59 -17.24 -6.51
N THR A 96 -16.95 -16.94 -7.77
CA THR A 96 -17.90 -15.88 -8.10
C THR A 96 -19.27 -16.12 -7.50
N LYS A 97 -19.74 -17.37 -7.47
CA LYS A 97 -21.01 -17.73 -6.81
C LYS A 97 -20.95 -17.46 -5.31
N SER A 98 -19.89 -17.89 -4.61
CA SER A 98 -19.73 -17.65 -3.17
C SER A 98 -19.73 -16.15 -2.85
N LEU A 99 -19.05 -15.34 -3.68
CA LEU A 99 -19.01 -13.89 -3.51
C LEU A 99 -20.32 -13.20 -3.87
N GLN A 100 -21.07 -13.74 -4.83
CA GLN A 100 -22.44 -13.30 -5.14
C GLN A 100 -23.39 -13.62 -3.99
N ASP A 101 -23.36 -14.85 -3.46
CA ASP A 101 -24.20 -15.27 -2.35
C ASP A 101 -23.93 -14.47 -1.07
N SER A 102 -22.69 -14.02 -0.89
CA SER A 102 -22.28 -13.13 0.22
C SER A 102 -22.47 -11.64 -0.07
N GLY A 103 -22.95 -11.26 -1.26
CA GLY A 103 -23.27 -9.89 -1.64
C GLY A 103 -22.07 -9.01 -2.01
N TYR A 104 -20.90 -9.57 -2.27
CA TYR A 104 -19.72 -8.83 -2.73
C TYR A 104 -19.63 -8.70 -4.25
N LEU A 105 -20.22 -9.64 -4.98
CA LEU A 105 -20.42 -9.57 -6.42
C LEU A 105 -21.90 -9.53 -6.74
N GLN A 106 -22.23 -8.94 -7.86
CA GLN A 106 -23.53 -9.12 -8.49
C GLN A 106 -23.33 -9.54 -9.95
N ARG A 107 -24.32 -10.21 -10.49
CA ARG A 107 -24.34 -10.70 -11.85
C ARG A 107 -25.34 -9.91 -12.66
N ASP A 108 -24.90 -9.39 -13.79
CA ASP A 108 -25.77 -8.79 -14.78
C ASP A 108 -26.66 -9.87 -15.45
N ILE A 109 -27.97 -9.62 -15.54
CA ILE A 109 -28.94 -10.58 -16.02
C ILE A 109 -28.81 -10.81 -17.52
N GLU A 110 -28.51 -9.77 -18.29
CA GLU A 110 -28.45 -9.81 -19.74
C GLU A 110 -27.13 -10.39 -20.25
N THR A 111 -26.02 -9.81 -19.77
CA THR A 111 -24.67 -10.18 -20.20
C THR A 111 -24.10 -11.39 -19.46
N ARG A 112 -24.70 -11.76 -18.32
CA ARG A 112 -24.22 -12.77 -17.37
C ARG A 112 -22.84 -12.47 -16.80
N ALA A 113 -22.31 -11.26 -17.00
CA ALA A 113 -21.06 -10.81 -16.44
C ALA A 113 -21.18 -10.48 -14.95
N PHE A 114 -20.09 -10.58 -14.23
CA PHE A 114 -19.99 -10.25 -12.80
C PHE A 114 -19.33 -8.89 -12.61
N TYR A 115 -19.67 -8.19 -11.51
CA TYR A 115 -18.99 -6.99 -11.06
C TYR A 115 -19.14 -6.80 -9.55
N PRO A 116 -18.18 -6.09 -8.90
CA PRO A 116 -18.22 -5.84 -7.46
C PRO A 116 -19.41 -4.97 -7.04
N THR A 117 -19.96 -5.26 -5.87
CA THR A 117 -20.98 -4.40 -5.25
C THR A 117 -20.34 -3.28 -4.42
N LEU A 118 -21.11 -2.24 -4.12
CA LEU A 118 -20.68 -1.15 -3.22
C LEU A 118 -20.33 -1.63 -1.80
N ARG A 119 -20.75 -2.84 -1.42
CA ARG A 119 -20.39 -3.45 -0.15
C ARG A 119 -18.87 -3.49 0.06
N LEU A 120 -18.11 -3.74 -1.02
CA LEU A 120 -16.66 -3.76 -0.97
C LEU A 120 -16.06 -2.39 -0.57
N SER A 121 -16.58 -1.31 -1.11
CA SER A 121 -16.14 0.04 -0.78
C SER A 121 -16.38 0.41 0.69
N PHE A 122 -17.51 -0.01 1.24
CA PHE A 122 -17.85 0.28 2.64
C PHE A 122 -16.99 -0.47 3.65
N LEU A 123 -16.35 -1.59 3.27
CA LEU A 123 -15.42 -2.28 4.15
C LEU A 123 -14.17 -1.47 4.46
N GLY A 124 -13.67 -0.71 3.48
CA GLY A 124 -12.43 0.05 3.61
C GLY A 124 -12.63 1.53 3.98
N ASP A 125 -13.85 2.06 3.93
CA ASP A 125 -14.12 3.49 4.10
C ASP A 125 -13.63 4.03 5.45
N TRP A 126 -13.77 3.26 6.52
CA TRP A 126 -13.30 3.63 7.85
C TRP A 126 -11.76 3.73 7.95
N LEU A 127 -11.00 2.96 7.13
CA LEU A 127 -9.53 2.98 7.14
C LEU A 127 -8.98 4.33 6.66
N ILE A 128 -9.57 4.89 5.60
CA ILE A 128 -9.19 6.20 5.06
C ILE A 128 -9.38 7.28 6.14
N ARG A 129 -10.52 7.23 6.83
CA ARG A 129 -10.82 8.14 7.95
C ARG A 129 -9.88 7.94 9.12
N MET A 130 -9.63 6.68 9.54
CA MET A 130 -8.72 6.37 10.62
C MET A 130 -7.28 6.79 10.31
N ALA A 131 -6.85 6.67 9.06
CA ALA A 131 -5.58 7.21 8.60
C ALA A 131 -5.58 8.75 8.52
N GLY A 132 -6.74 9.43 8.72
CA GLY A 132 -6.88 10.87 8.56
C GLY A 132 -6.51 11.35 7.16
N LEU A 133 -6.63 10.50 6.15
CA LEU A 133 -6.41 10.87 4.75
C LEU A 133 -7.66 11.58 4.22
N PRO A 134 -7.51 12.56 3.31
CA PRO A 134 -8.66 13.25 2.74
C PRO A 134 -9.48 12.32 1.85
N ASP A 135 -10.78 12.65 1.68
CA ASP A 135 -11.61 11.99 0.69
C ASP A 135 -11.01 12.17 -0.72
N GLY A 136 -11.10 11.14 -1.55
CA GLY A 136 -10.49 11.14 -2.87
C GLY A 136 -8.96 11.16 -2.84
N PHE A 137 -8.34 10.57 -1.81
CA PHE A 137 -6.88 10.53 -1.69
C PHE A 137 -6.21 9.87 -2.90
N ALA A 138 -6.81 8.83 -3.48
CA ALA A 138 -6.32 8.20 -4.71
C ALA A 138 -6.32 9.18 -5.89
N ASP A 139 -7.36 10.02 -6.04
CA ASP A 139 -7.42 11.05 -7.08
C ASP A 139 -6.36 12.14 -6.85
N ASN A 140 -6.04 12.44 -5.58
CA ASN A 140 -4.96 13.36 -5.26
C ASN A 140 -3.60 12.80 -5.68
N LEU A 141 -3.36 11.50 -5.50
CA LEU A 141 -2.15 10.84 -5.98
C LEU A 141 -2.09 10.78 -7.51
N ALA A 142 -3.22 10.57 -8.19
CA ALA A 142 -3.29 10.63 -9.64
C ALA A 142 -2.91 12.03 -10.17
N ARG A 143 -3.50 13.09 -9.61
CA ARG A 143 -3.13 14.48 -9.96
C ARG A 143 -1.67 14.81 -9.66
N LEU A 144 -1.12 14.26 -8.58
CA LEU A 144 0.30 14.40 -8.26
C LEU A 144 1.18 13.74 -9.33
N SER A 145 0.79 12.55 -9.82
CA SER A 145 1.47 11.87 -10.93
C SER A 145 1.43 12.68 -12.23
N GLU A 146 0.28 13.28 -12.56
CA GLU A 146 0.14 14.18 -13.71
C GLU A 146 1.06 15.41 -13.59
N THR A 147 1.12 16.00 -12.40
CA THR A 147 1.95 17.18 -12.12
C THR A 147 3.45 16.88 -12.26
N ILE A 148 3.89 15.76 -11.70
CA ILE A 148 5.30 15.35 -11.70
C ILE A 148 5.69 14.74 -13.05
N GLY A 149 4.74 14.08 -13.72
CA GLY A 149 4.98 13.35 -14.96
C GLY A 149 5.70 12.02 -14.77
N GLU A 150 5.67 11.43 -13.58
CA GLU A 150 6.23 10.13 -13.25
C GLU A 150 5.24 9.27 -12.46
N THR A 151 5.52 7.97 -12.31
CA THR A 151 4.71 7.05 -11.52
C THR A 151 4.75 7.44 -10.04
N VAL A 152 3.57 7.69 -9.46
CA VAL A 152 3.39 7.98 -8.03
C VAL A 152 2.88 6.75 -7.30
N PHE A 153 3.33 6.52 -6.10
CA PHE A 153 2.89 5.41 -5.27
C PHE A 153 2.64 5.81 -3.81
N LEU A 154 1.80 5.04 -3.15
CA LEU A 154 1.68 4.95 -1.69
C LEU A 154 2.25 3.60 -1.26
N ALA A 155 3.16 3.61 -0.30
CA ALA A 155 3.74 2.39 0.25
C ALA A 155 3.59 2.34 1.76
N MET A 156 3.53 1.11 2.30
CA MET A 156 3.47 0.81 3.73
C MET A 156 4.59 -0.14 4.15
N ARG A 157 4.96 -0.11 5.43
CA ARG A 157 5.85 -1.12 6.01
C ARG A 157 5.10 -2.45 6.15
N ASN A 158 5.74 -3.52 5.73
CA ASN A 158 5.30 -4.90 5.93
C ASN A 158 6.51 -5.74 6.37
N GLY A 159 6.67 -5.93 7.68
CA GLY A 159 7.85 -6.60 8.25
C GLY A 159 9.16 -5.90 7.90
N ILE A 160 10.06 -6.61 7.21
CA ILE A 160 11.34 -6.08 6.72
C ILE A 160 11.22 -5.37 5.36
N TYR A 161 10.01 -5.30 4.80
CA TYR A 161 9.76 -4.74 3.46
C TYR A 161 8.93 -3.46 3.53
N SER A 162 9.06 -2.63 2.51
CA SER A 162 8.05 -1.67 2.08
C SER A 162 7.22 -2.32 0.98
N GLN A 163 5.89 -2.24 1.08
CA GLN A 163 4.95 -2.76 0.10
C GLN A 163 4.19 -1.61 -0.55
N TYR A 164 4.14 -1.61 -1.88
CA TYR A 164 3.34 -0.64 -2.63
C TYR A 164 1.86 -1.03 -2.54
N ILE A 165 1.05 -0.23 -1.85
CA ILE A 165 -0.38 -0.49 -1.65
C ILE A 165 -1.28 0.25 -2.63
N TYR A 166 -0.73 1.25 -3.32
CA TYR A 166 -1.38 1.96 -4.41
C TYR A 166 -0.33 2.51 -5.36
N THR A 167 -0.58 2.40 -6.65
CA THR A 167 0.30 2.94 -7.70
C THR A 167 -0.54 3.59 -8.78
N HIS A 168 -0.17 4.81 -9.16
CA HIS A 168 -0.72 5.49 -10.33
C HIS A 168 0.38 5.62 -11.37
N HIS A 169 0.22 4.86 -12.47
CA HIS A 169 1.20 4.82 -13.54
C HIS A 169 1.06 6.02 -14.46
N ARG A 170 2.18 6.62 -14.84
CA ARG A 170 2.21 7.58 -15.93
C ARG A 170 1.86 6.87 -17.25
N PRO A 171 1.01 7.45 -18.11
CA PRO A 171 0.83 6.94 -19.47
C PRO A 171 2.16 6.97 -20.26
N GLY A 172 2.53 5.86 -20.88
CA GLY A 172 3.78 5.75 -21.62
C GLY A 172 4.24 4.29 -21.76
N PRO A 173 5.41 4.04 -22.37
CA PRO A 173 5.96 2.70 -22.44
C PRO A 173 6.11 2.13 -21.04
N VAL A 174 5.65 0.90 -20.87
CA VAL A 174 5.55 0.19 -19.60
C VAL A 174 6.87 0.26 -18.85
N ARG A 175 6.83 0.79 -17.63
CA ARG A 175 7.96 0.83 -16.72
C ARG A 175 7.64 -0.13 -15.57
N GLU A 176 8.14 -1.33 -15.70
CA GLU A 176 7.81 -2.53 -14.94
C GLU A 176 8.13 -2.52 -13.44
N HIS A 177 8.44 -1.36 -12.83
CA HIS A 177 9.19 -1.40 -11.57
C HIS A 177 8.43 -0.98 -10.31
N VAL A 178 7.20 -0.49 -10.44
CA VAL A 178 6.39 -0.06 -9.30
C VAL A 178 4.94 -0.52 -9.51
N GLU A 179 4.68 -1.78 -9.21
CA GLU A 179 3.34 -2.36 -9.26
C GLU A 179 2.73 -2.43 -7.86
N THR A 180 1.41 -2.24 -7.77
CA THR A 180 0.67 -2.48 -6.52
C THR A 180 0.89 -3.92 -6.06
N GLY A 181 1.13 -4.11 -4.76
CA GLY A 181 1.46 -5.40 -4.16
C GLY A 181 2.94 -5.74 -4.15
N SER A 182 3.77 -5.13 -5.02
CA SER A 182 5.22 -5.41 -5.02
C SER A 182 5.91 -4.86 -3.77
N VAL A 183 7.02 -5.50 -3.39
CA VAL A 183 7.76 -5.18 -2.17
C VAL A 183 9.20 -4.76 -2.45
N ARG A 184 9.77 -3.98 -1.55
CA ARG A 184 11.20 -3.61 -1.52
C ARG A 184 11.68 -3.69 -0.08
N PRO A 185 12.88 -4.22 0.20
CA PRO A 185 13.40 -4.17 1.55
C PRO A 185 13.60 -2.74 2.03
N LEU A 186 13.29 -2.55 3.31
CA LEU A 186 13.36 -1.24 3.94
C LEU A 186 14.78 -0.67 3.94
N VAL A 187 15.76 -1.51 4.18
CA VAL A 187 17.15 -1.10 4.46
C VAL A 187 17.93 -0.57 3.26
N CYS A 188 17.34 -0.58 2.07
CA CYS A 188 18.03 -0.20 0.83
C CYS A 188 17.13 0.44 -0.21
N SER A 189 15.95 0.91 0.17
CA SER A 189 14.99 1.56 -0.73
C SER A 189 14.62 2.96 -0.25
N ALA A 190 14.26 3.85 -1.18
CA ALA A 190 13.77 5.18 -0.83
C ALA A 190 12.53 5.09 0.08
N THR A 191 11.60 4.18 -0.21
CA THR A 191 10.44 3.92 0.64
C THR A 191 10.83 3.49 2.05
N GLY A 192 11.82 2.60 2.14
CA GLY A 192 12.33 2.13 3.43
C GLY A 192 13.02 3.24 4.23
N TYR A 193 13.92 3.99 3.62
CA TYR A 193 14.58 5.11 4.31
C TYR A 193 13.57 6.14 4.81
N ALA A 194 12.53 6.44 4.01
CA ALA A 194 11.47 7.33 4.44
C ALA A 194 10.72 6.79 5.67
N MET A 195 10.38 5.48 5.71
CA MET A 195 9.66 4.87 6.82
C MET A 195 10.51 4.69 8.09
N LEU A 196 11.84 4.56 7.93
CA LEU A 196 12.78 4.35 9.03
C LEU A 196 13.24 5.66 9.70
N THR A 197 12.72 6.81 9.29
CA THR A 197 13.11 8.12 9.86
C THR A 197 12.84 8.24 11.35
N GLY A 198 11.85 7.49 11.89
CA GLY A 198 11.53 7.44 13.32
C GLY A 198 12.28 6.37 14.12
N ASP A 199 13.00 5.45 13.46
CA ASP A 199 13.69 4.33 14.10
C ASP A 199 15.07 4.78 14.61
N THR A 200 15.62 4.09 15.62
CA THR A 200 17.00 4.37 16.08
C THR A 200 18.03 3.73 15.15
N ASP A 201 19.28 4.23 15.19
CA ASP A 201 20.36 3.66 14.37
C ASP A 201 20.64 2.19 14.75
N ASP A 202 20.44 1.81 16.02
CA ASP A 202 20.55 0.41 16.50
C ASP A 202 19.43 -0.47 15.93
N ASP A 203 18.20 0.01 15.89
CA ASP A 203 17.07 -0.73 15.31
C ASP A 203 17.23 -0.90 13.80
N ILE A 204 17.73 0.12 13.10
CA ILE A 204 18.11 0.02 11.68
C ILE A 204 19.19 -1.05 11.51
N GLY A 205 20.21 -1.08 12.37
CA GLY A 205 21.24 -2.11 12.34
C GLY A 205 20.71 -3.53 12.60
N LYS A 206 19.75 -3.68 13.52
CA LYS A 206 19.07 -4.96 13.75
C LYS A 206 18.28 -5.37 12.51
N LEU A 207 17.55 -4.43 11.90
CA LEU A 207 16.78 -4.67 10.68
C LEU A 207 17.67 -5.12 9.51
N VAL A 208 18.84 -4.50 9.32
CA VAL A 208 19.81 -4.94 8.29
C VAL A 208 20.25 -6.37 8.53
N ARG A 209 20.58 -6.74 9.79
CA ARG A 209 20.98 -8.11 10.12
C ARG A 209 19.84 -9.11 9.85
N ARG A 210 18.62 -8.78 10.24
CA ARG A 210 17.44 -9.58 9.98
C ARG A 210 17.19 -9.74 8.46
N THR A 211 17.22 -8.66 7.71
CA THR A 211 17.05 -8.70 6.24
C THR A 211 18.09 -9.59 5.57
N LYS A 212 19.36 -9.49 5.98
CA LYS A 212 20.43 -10.38 5.45
C LYS A 212 20.21 -11.87 5.76
N HIS A 213 19.55 -12.18 6.87
CA HIS A 213 19.27 -13.56 7.24
C HIS A 213 18.03 -14.10 6.51
N GLU A 214 17.01 -13.28 6.31
CA GLU A 214 15.73 -13.70 5.75
C GLU A 214 15.68 -13.62 4.21
N VAL A 215 16.55 -12.80 3.62
CA VAL A 215 16.61 -12.63 2.16
C VAL A 215 17.89 -13.26 1.65
N GLU A 216 17.77 -14.49 1.16
CA GLU A 216 18.87 -15.19 0.47
C GLU A 216 19.08 -14.57 -0.91
N ASN A 217 19.80 -13.44 -0.96
CA ASN A 217 20.12 -12.82 -2.24
C ASN A 217 21.41 -12.02 -2.15
N ASP A 218 22.38 -12.33 -3.01
CA ASP A 218 23.66 -11.65 -3.13
C ASP A 218 23.56 -10.17 -3.61
N PHE A 219 22.38 -9.74 -4.01
CA PHE A 219 22.12 -8.33 -4.37
C PHE A 219 22.17 -7.38 -3.16
N TRP A 220 22.06 -7.89 -1.94
CA TRP A 220 22.02 -7.07 -0.73
C TRP A 220 23.41 -6.88 -0.16
N LYS A 221 24.19 -6.01 -0.77
CA LYS A 221 25.49 -5.58 -0.24
C LYS A 221 25.38 -4.43 0.75
N GLU A 222 24.13 -4.01 1.06
CA GLU A 222 23.90 -2.93 1.99
C GLU A 222 24.48 -3.25 3.36
N THR A 223 25.23 -2.32 3.90
CA THR A 223 25.77 -2.40 5.26
C THR A 223 24.85 -1.68 6.23
N ALA A 224 24.97 -1.98 7.53
CA ALA A 224 24.23 -1.22 8.54
C ALA A 224 24.57 0.28 8.47
N ASP A 225 25.84 0.62 8.24
CA ASP A 225 26.29 2.00 8.15
C ASP A 225 25.68 2.71 6.94
N ALA A 226 25.61 2.07 5.78
CA ALA A 226 24.99 2.65 4.58
C ALA A 226 23.48 2.86 4.75
N ALA A 227 22.77 1.90 5.37
CA ALA A 227 21.34 2.06 5.67
C ALA A 227 21.08 3.19 6.66
N VAL A 228 21.89 3.27 7.74
CA VAL A 228 21.82 4.34 8.74
C VAL A 228 22.10 5.70 8.07
N GLU A 229 23.11 5.79 7.20
CA GLU A 229 23.43 7.04 6.51
C GLU A 229 22.30 7.48 5.58
N GLY A 230 21.72 6.57 4.78
CA GLY A 230 20.56 6.87 3.92
C GLY A 230 19.36 7.39 4.72
N VAL A 231 19.12 6.86 5.93
CA VAL A 231 18.07 7.37 6.82
C VAL A 231 18.45 8.73 7.41
N ARG A 232 19.72 8.96 7.79
CA ARG A 232 20.21 10.26 8.28
C ARG A 232 20.08 11.36 7.25
N GLU A 233 20.47 11.08 6.01
CA GLU A 233 20.27 12.00 4.88
C GLU A 233 18.79 12.31 4.69
N THR A 234 17.93 11.27 4.77
CA THR A 234 16.47 11.43 4.67
C THR A 234 15.92 12.35 5.76
N ARG A 235 16.38 12.19 7.01
CA ARG A 235 16.01 13.08 8.13
C ARG A 235 16.44 14.52 7.89
N ALA A 236 17.65 14.72 7.36
CA ALA A 236 18.23 16.05 7.14
C ALA A 236 17.52 16.82 6.02
N GLN A 237 17.22 16.17 4.89
CA GLN A 237 16.65 16.82 3.70
C GLN A 237 15.11 16.70 3.62
N GLY A 238 14.49 15.81 4.43
CA GLY A 238 13.06 15.61 4.49
C GLY A 238 12.47 14.78 3.35
N TYR A 239 13.30 14.07 2.59
CA TYR A 239 12.91 13.08 1.60
C TYR A 239 14.01 12.03 1.45
N ALA A 240 13.65 10.83 1.04
CA ALA A 240 14.60 9.78 0.70
C ALA A 240 14.83 9.76 -0.81
N LEU A 241 16.06 9.52 -1.22
CA LEU A 241 16.46 9.24 -2.60
C LEU A 241 17.26 7.94 -2.61
N ALA A 242 16.82 6.96 -3.36
CA ALA A 242 17.59 5.75 -3.60
C ALA A 242 17.65 5.47 -5.09
N VAL A 243 18.87 5.47 -5.60
CA VAL A 243 19.20 5.19 -7.00
C VAL A 243 20.50 4.41 -6.99
N GLY A 244 20.50 3.19 -7.41
CA GLY A 244 21.73 2.46 -7.32
C GLY A 244 21.76 1.09 -8.01
N PRO A 245 22.95 0.48 -8.04
CA PRO A 245 23.19 -0.79 -8.71
C PRO A 245 22.40 -1.97 -8.11
N SER A 246 21.88 -1.84 -6.88
CA SER A 246 21.01 -2.85 -6.26
C SER A 246 19.63 -2.94 -6.92
N TYR A 247 19.27 -2.00 -7.80
CA TYR A 247 17.98 -1.90 -8.46
C TYR A 247 18.11 -1.66 -9.96
N SER A 248 19.01 -2.36 -10.62
CA SER A 248 19.14 -2.36 -12.10
C SER A 248 18.40 -1.19 -12.77
N SER A 249 18.99 -0.07 -13.02
CA SER A 249 18.39 1.05 -13.76
C SER A 249 17.20 1.82 -13.11
N THR A 250 16.69 1.44 -11.96
CA THR A 250 15.56 2.16 -11.33
C THR A 250 15.97 3.05 -10.16
N GLY A 251 15.12 4.01 -9.85
CA GLY A 251 15.29 4.90 -8.71
C GLY A 251 13.95 5.28 -8.10
N GLY A 252 13.99 5.79 -6.87
CA GLY A 252 12.83 6.29 -6.18
C GLY A 252 13.14 7.48 -5.30
N ILE A 253 12.15 8.37 -5.18
CA ILE A 253 12.10 9.43 -4.17
C ILE A 253 10.89 9.15 -3.31
N ALA A 254 11.02 9.23 -1.98
CA ALA A 254 9.91 9.03 -1.06
C ALA A 254 9.93 10.05 0.09
N VAL A 255 8.74 10.44 0.53
CA VAL A 255 8.53 11.32 1.67
C VAL A 255 7.66 10.60 2.68
N PRO A 256 8.07 10.50 3.96
CA PRO A 256 7.26 9.85 4.97
C PRO A 256 5.98 10.65 5.21
N LEU A 257 4.86 9.96 5.39
CA LEU A 257 3.64 10.60 5.85
C LEU A 257 3.78 10.98 7.34
N PRO A 258 3.20 12.12 7.78
CA PRO A 258 3.26 12.51 9.19
C PRO A 258 2.72 11.40 10.08
N SER A 259 3.57 10.93 11.01
CA SER A 259 3.35 9.68 11.74
C SER A 259 2.54 9.87 13.00
N ARG A 260 1.28 9.44 13.01
CA ARG A 260 0.59 9.01 14.24
C ARG A 260 -0.36 7.86 13.89
N GLY A 261 -0.44 6.86 14.79
CA GLY A 261 -1.29 5.69 14.57
C GLY A 261 -0.89 4.91 13.31
N VAL A 262 -1.86 4.50 12.52
CA VAL A 262 -1.67 3.68 11.29
C VAL A 262 -0.81 4.32 10.20
N ARG A 263 -0.55 5.64 10.27
CA ARG A 263 0.34 6.31 9.31
C ARG A 263 1.82 6.11 9.59
N ARG A 264 2.18 5.63 10.78
CA ARG A 264 3.59 5.55 11.22
C ARG A 264 4.52 4.87 10.22
N HIS A 265 3.96 4.08 9.35
CA HIS A 265 4.69 3.26 8.38
C HIS A 265 4.23 3.48 6.94
N LEU A 266 3.75 4.68 6.62
CA LEU A 266 3.34 5.05 5.27
C LEU A 266 4.30 6.08 4.67
N CYS A 267 4.53 5.98 3.36
CA CYS A 267 5.19 7.02 2.59
C CYS A 267 4.53 7.19 1.21
N VAL A 268 4.61 8.40 0.67
CA VAL A 268 4.29 8.71 -0.73
C VAL A 268 5.59 8.91 -1.48
N GLY A 269 5.68 8.42 -2.70
CA GLY A 269 6.86 8.59 -3.50
C GLY A 269 6.64 8.50 -4.99
N VAL A 270 7.74 8.64 -5.71
CA VAL A 270 7.86 8.58 -7.17
C VAL A 270 8.89 7.54 -7.53
N GLY A 271 8.56 6.72 -8.52
CA GLY A 271 9.46 5.71 -9.08
C GLY A 271 9.63 5.88 -10.58
N GLY A 272 10.84 5.59 -11.07
CA GLY A 272 11.17 5.69 -12.48
C GLY A 272 12.58 5.21 -12.80
N PRO A 273 13.10 5.46 -14.02
CA PRO A 273 14.49 5.20 -14.36
C PRO A 273 15.43 5.95 -13.41
N GLY A 274 16.49 5.27 -12.95
CA GLY A 274 17.36 5.79 -11.91
C GLY A 274 18.08 7.08 -12.27
N ASP A 275 18.51 7.22 -13.51
CA ASP A 275 19.12 8.41 -14.08
C ASP A 275 18.14 9.60 -14.09
N VAL A 276 16.92 9.38 -14.56
CA VAL A 276 15.84 10.39 -14.58
C VAL A 276 15.48 10.83 -13.16
N ILE A 277 15.30 9.87 -12.24
CA ILE A 277 14.95 10.16 -10.85
C ILE A 277 16.06 10.96 -10.17
N ARG A 278 17.33 10.61 -10.41
CA ARG A 278 18.49 11.35 -9.84
C ARG A 278 18.57 12.78 -10.37
N GLU A 279 18.43 12.95 -11.68
CA GLU A 279 18.51 14.27 -12.33
C GLU A 279 17.35 15.17 -11.87
N ARG A 280 16.14 14.63 -11.77
CA ARG A 280 14.94 15.38 -11.44
C ARG A 280 14.64 15.44 -9.93
N ALA A 281 15.46 14.83 -9.08
CA ALA A 281 15.26 14.86 -7.62
C ALA A 281 15.08 16.29 -7.05
N PRO A 282 15.85 17.32 -7.47
CA PRO A 282 15.68 18.70 -7.01
C PRO A 282 14.33 19.30 -7.40
N GLU A 283 13.71 18.86 -8.49
CA GLU A 283 12.38 19.29 -8.95
C GLU A 283 11.28 18.51 -8.24
N ILE A 284 11.40 17.19 -8.16
CA ILE A 284 10.36 16.28 -7.64
C ILE A 284 10.22 16.38 -6.12
N ALA A 285 11.32 16.43 -5.38
CA ALA A 285 11.29 16.37 -3.92
C ALA A 285 10.52 17.53 -3.27
N PRO A 286 10.64 18.79 -3.70
CA PRO A 286 9.81 19.88 -3.19
C PRO A 286 8.31 19.68 -3.43
N VAL A 287 7.92 19.16 -4.60
CA VAL A 287 6.51 18.88 -4.95
C VAL A 287 5.94 17.81 -4.03
N LEU A 288 6.65 16.68 -3.85
CA LEU A 288 6.26 15.62 -2.92
C LEU A 288 6.14 16.11 -1.48
N ARG A 289 7.13 16.88 -1.01
CA ARG A 289 7.09 17.45 0.34
C ARG A 289 5.93 18.41 0.52
N GLY A 290 5.65 19.26 -0.48
CA GLY A 290 4.51 20.17 -0.50
C GLY A 290 3.18 19.42 -0.44
N PHE A 291 3.04 18.34 -1.22
CA PHE A 291 1.87 17.46 -1.18
C PHE A 291 1.65 16.88 0.23
N VAL A 292 2.70 16.28 0.83
CA VAL A 292 2.61 15.68 2.17
C VAL A 292 2.36 16.73 3.25
N ALA A 293 2.95 17.92 3.14
CA ALA A 293 2.74 19.01 4.09
C ALA A 293 1.28 19.55 4.04
N GLY A 294 0.62 19.44 2.89
CA GLY A 294 -0.79 19.82 2.72
C GLY A 294 -1.79 18.78 3.26
N LEU A 295 -1.34 17.58 3.65
CA LEU A 295 -2.20 16.57 4.23
C LEU A 295 -2.56 16.92 5.68
N PRO A 296 -3.79 16.57 6.14
CA PRO A 296 -4.16 16.71 7.54
C PRO A 296 -3.15 16.03 8.47
N ARG A 297 -2.74 16.68 9.55
CA ARG A 297 -1.75 16.15 10.49
C ARG A 297 -2.32 15.13 11.47
N SER A 298 -3.64 15.15 11.67
CA SER A 298 -4.36 14.26 12.58
C SER A 298 -5.73 13.90 12.02
N ILE A 299 -6.41 12.93 12.64
CA ILE A 299 -7.82 12.63 12.37
C ILE A 299 -8.69 13.85 12.70
N GLU A 300 -8.37 14.56 13.77
CA GLU A 300 -9.08 15.76 14.20
C GLU A 300 -8.95 16.86 13.14
N ASP A 301 -7.75 17.11 12.60
CA ASP A 301 -7.53 18.07 11.52
C ASP A 301 -8.30 17.68 10.25
N ALA A 302 -8.37 16.38 9.95
CA ALA A 302 -9.14 15.89 8.81
C ALA A 302 -10.65 16.11 8.99
N ILE A 303 -11.18 15.94 10.20
CA ILE A 303 -12.58 16.19 10.55
C ILE A 303 -12.88 17.69 10.51
N LEU A 304 -12.02 18.51 11.10
CA LEU A 304 -12.19 19.99 11.11
C LEU A 304 -12.11 20.57 9.70
N GLY A 305 -11.18 20.09 8.86
CA GLY A 305 -11.08 20.50 7.46
C GLY A 305 -12.36 20.17 6.67
N ARG A 306 -12.95 19.00 6.89
CA ARG A 306 -14.25 18.61 6.29
C ARG A 306 -15.40 19.52 6.76
N SER A 307 -15.42 19.88 8.03
CA SER A 307 -16.43 20.78 8.59
C SER A 307 -16.35 22.16 7.95
N ALA A 308 -15.15 22.69 7.81
CA ALA A 308 -14.93 23.98 7.15
C ALA A 308 -15.32 23.99 5.66
N LEU A 309 -15.01 22.91 4.92
CA LEU A 309 -15.42 22.75 3.53
C LEU A 309 -16.93 22.62 3.37
N ALA A 310 -17.59 21.86 4.27
CA ALA A 310 -19.04 21.72 4.28
C ALA A 310 -19.78 23.03 4.63
N GLU A 311 -19.16 23.85 5.45
CA GLU A 311 -19.69 25.18 5.79
C GLU A 311 -19.50 26.18 4.64
N ALA A 312 -18.35 26.16 3.98
CA ALA A 312 -18.10 26.96 2.78
C ALA A 312 -19.06 26.61 1.62
N ALA A 313 -19.34 25.31 1.42
CA ALA A 313 -20.26 24.83 0.40
C ALA A 313 -21.74 25.17 0.70
N ARG A 314 -22.11 25.41 1.97
CA ARG A 314 -23.46 25.84 2.36
C ARG A 314 -23.65 27.35 2.21
N ASN A 315 -22.55 28.10 2.18
CA ASN A 315 -22.57 29.57 2.09
C ASN A 315 -22.28 30.07 0.66
N ALA A 316 -22.04 29.16 -0.29
CA ALA A 316 -21.89 29.42 -1.72
C ALA A 316 -23.17 29.04 -2.48
#